data_cae7b4af2c712f17f3c0ed8652af7df4
#
_entry.id   cae7b4af2c712f17f3c0ed8652af7df4
#
_cell.length_a   1.000
_cell.length_b   1.000
_cell.length_c   1.000
_cell.angle_alpha   90.00
_cell.angle_beta   90.00
_cell.angle_gamma   90.00
#
_symmetry.space_group_name_H-M   'P 1'
#
loop_
_entity.id
_entity.type
_entity.pdbx_description
1 polymer ?
#
loop_
_entity_poly.entity_id
_entity_poly.type
_entity_poly.pdbx_seq_one_letter_code
_entity_poly.pdbx_strand_id
1 'polypeptide(L)'
;MSKKKPTVLMILDGYGLNDKVEGNAVKQANTPVMDDLMANCPFVEGQASGMAVGLPEGQMGNSEVGHLNMGAGRIVYQELTRITKSIQDGDFFENEAFLAAAKNCKENDSALHLMGLVSDGGVHSHINHIYGLLEFAKRQGLDKVFIHCFLDGRDTPPASGKEYVTALMDKCEELGVGQVASVMGRYYAMDRDNRWDRVEKAYRALRFGEGKQAKCGACAIQASYDEGVTDEFVVPTVVAKDGEAVGKIQDKDSVIFFNFRPDRAREMTHVFCDNEFTGFNRGDARPDVTYVCFTDYDTTIPNKLVAFNKEEITHTFGEFLAENGLKQARIAETEKYAHVTFFFNGGVEQPNEGEDRILVKSPKVATYDLQPEMSAYQVCDKLVEAIKSEKYDVIIINFANPDMVGHTGVQAAAIKAVETVDECVGKAVAAIKEVNGQLFICADHGNAEQLIDYETGEPFTAHTTNPVPFILVNADPEYTLREGGCLADIAPTLIELMGMEQPKEMTGKSLLIKK
;
A
#
# COMPACT_ATOMS: atom_id res chain seq x y z
N MET A 1 26.91 -13.91 28.68
CA MET A 1 25.50 -13.92 29.12
C MET A 1 24.79 -15.04 28.37
N SER A 2 23.96 -15.85 29.05
CA SER A 2 23.15 -16.84 28.34
C SER A 2 22.14 -16.08 27.45
N LYS A 3 22.09 -16.41 26.16
CA LYS A 3 21.06 -15.81 25.26
C LYS A 3 19.68 -16.15 25.82
N LYS A 4 18.83 -15.12 25.98
CA LYS A 4 17.44 -15.33 26.44
C LYS A 4 16.64 -15.98 25.30
N LYS A 5 15.88 -17.04 25.60
CA LYS A 5 15.04 -17.80 24.68
C LYS A 5 13.70 -18.18 25.32
N PRO A 6 12.59 -18.16 24.56
CA PRO A 6 12.46 -17.61 23.20
C PRO A 6 12.44 -16.08 23.20
N THR A 7 12.63 -15.49 22.02
CA THR A 7 12.26 -14.10 21.73
C THR A 7 10.84 -14.11 21.14
N VAL A 8 9.91 -13.42 21.78
CA VAL A 8 8.51 -13.37 21.32
C VAL A 8 8.17 -12.00 20.79
N LEU A 9 7.58 -11.94 19.61
CA LEU A 9 6.88 -10.77 19.09
C LEU A 9 5.38 -10.98 19.28
N MET A 10 4.76 -10.14 20.10
CA MET A 10 3.32 -10.17 20.35
C MET A 10 2.66 -8.94 19.73
N ILE A 11 1.76 -9.17 18.78
CA ILE A 11 1.03 -8.13 18.07
C ILE A 11 -0.39 -8.08 18.60
N LEU A 12 -0.77 -6.95 19.21
CA LEU A 12 -2.11 -6.67 19.68
C LEU A 12 -2.84 -5.90 18.56
N ASP A 13 -3.43 -6.62 17.62
CA ASP A 13 -4.00 -6.07 16.40
C ASP A 13 -5.05 -4.98 16.70
N GLY A 14 -4.87 -3.79 16.13
CA GLY A 14 -5.78 -2.67 16.34
C GLY A 14 -5.71 -1.98 17.72
N TYR A 15 -4.67 -2.25 18.52
CA TYR A 15 -4.48 -1.64 19.84
C TYR A 15 -3.70 -0.33 19.72
N GLY A 16 -4.38 0.77 19.37
CA GLY A 16 -3.76 2.10 19.32
C GLY A 16 -3.72 2.81 20.66
N LEU A 17 -3.04 3.95 20.69
CA LEU A 17 -2.91 4.84 21.84
C LEU A 17 -3.59 6.18 21.56
N ASN A 18 -4.47 6.63 22.47
CA ASN A 18 -5.17 7.88 22.37
C ASN A 18 -5.43 8.44 23.78
N ASP A 19 -5.18 9.74 23.98
CA ASP A 19 -5.39 10.38 25.29
C ASP A 19 -6.85 10.61 25.63
N LYS A 20 -7.74 10.69 24.62
CA LYS A 20 -9.17 10.86 24.84
C LYS A 20 -9.78 9.60 25.44
N VAL A 21 -10.71 9.77 26.38
CA VAL A 21 -11.41 8.66 27.04
C VAL A 21 -12.72 8.30 26.33
N GLU A 22 -13.41 9.31 25.78
CA GLU A 22 -14.68 9.12 25.10
C GLU A 22 -14.47 8.27 23.83
N GLY A 23 -15.29 7.23 23.64
CA GLY A 23 -15.16 6.31 22.52
C GLY A 23 -13.87 5.47 22.49
N ASN A 24 -13.10 5.44 23.56
CA ASN A 24 -11.82 4.76 23.65
C ASN A 24 -11.94 3.49 24.49
N ALA A 25 -12.04 2.34 23.84
CA ALA A 25 -12.17 1.06 24.54
C ALA A 25 -10.88 0.68 25.27
N VAL A 26 -9.71 1.08 24.79
CA VAL A 26 -8.42 0.81 25.45
C VAL A 26 -8.31 1.55 26.79
N LYS A 27 -8.67 2.83 26.83
CA LYS A 27 -8.63 3.64 28.05
C LYS A 27 -9.74 3.27 29.08
N GLN A 28 -10.87 2.73 28.61
CA GLN A 28 -12.01 2.40 29.45
C GLN A 28 -11.99 0.95 29.95
N ALA A 29 -11.21 0.10 29.33
CA ALA A 29 -11.02 -1.27 29.77
C ALA A 29 -10.21 -1.35 31.07
N ASN A 30 -10.47 -2.38 31.84
CA ASN A 30 -9.63 -2.71 33.02
C ASN A 30 -8.44 -3.54 32.54
N THR A 31 -7.29 -2.89 32.38
CA THR A 31 -6.07 -3.48 31.80
C THR A 31 -4.88 -3.43 32.75
N PRO A 32 -4.96 -4.07 33.95
CA PRO A 32 -3.91 -3.95 34.95
C PRO A 32 -2.55 -4.47 34.50
N VAL A 33 -2.50 -5.42 33.55
CA VAL A 33 -1.25 -5.96 33.05
C VAL A 33 -0.58 -4.97 32.10
N MET A 34 -1.30 -4.46 31.10
CA MET A 34 -0.76 -3.48 30.16
C MET A 34 -0.39 -2.17 30.87
N ASP A 35 -1.18 -1.75 31.86
CA ASP A 35 -0.88 -0.55 32.68
C ASP A 35 0.44 -0.72 33.45
N ASP A 36 0.65 -1.89 34.07
CA ASP A 36 1.92 -2.22 34.77
C ASP A 36 3.09 -2.27 33.80
N LEU A 37 2.92 -2.90 32.63
CA LEU A 37 3.98 -3.02 31.64
C LEU A 37 4.38 -1.64 31.06
N MET A 38 3.43 -0.79 30.72
CA MET A 38 3.71 0.56 30.23
C MET A 38 4.37 1.44 31.30
N ALA A 39 4.04 1.25 32.57
CA ALA A 39 4.60 2.02 33.69
C ALA A 39 6.02 1.55 34.10
N ASN A 40 6.30 0.25 34.03
CA ASN A 40 7.47 -0.35 34.66
C ASN A 40 8.46 -1.02 33.70
N CYS A 41 8.11 -1.19 32.42
CA CYS A 41 9.01 -1.70 31.38
C CYS A 41 9.43 -0.58 30.43
N PRO A 42 10.51 -0.74 29.63
CA PRO A 42 10.79 0.15 28.52
C PRO A 42 9.59 0.23 27.58
N PHE A 43 9.02 1.44 27.46
CA PHE A 43 7.85 1.73 26.66
C PHE A 43 8.05 3.01 25.86
N VAL A 44 7.67 2.99 24.58
CA VAL A 44 7.59 4.16 23.71
C VAL A 44 6.41 4.02 22.75
N GLU A 45 6.00 5.13 22.15
CA GLU A 45 5.02 5.15 21.07
C GLU A 45 5.67 4.84 19.73
N GLY A 46 5.05 3.96 18.95
CA GLY A 46 5.48 3.59 17.61
C GLY A 46 4.56 4.16 16.54
N GLN A 47 5.14 4.53 15.39
CA GLN A 47 4.37 4.99 14.24
C GLN A 47 3.90 3.80 13.40
N ALA A 48 2.59 3.76 13.11
CA ALA A 48 1.93 2.67 12.40
C ALA A 48 1.01 3.16 11.27
N SER A 49 1.19 4.38 10.78
CA SER A 49 0.37 4.99 9.74
C SER A 49 1.18 5.88 8.79
N GLY A 50 0.58 6.27 7.69
CA GLY A 50 1.16 7.20 6.73
C GLY A 50 2.54 6.76 6.21
N MET A 51 3.42 7.72 5.99
CA MET A 51 4.76 7.49 5.43
C MET A 51 5.62 6.53 6.24
N ALA A 52 5.39 6.43 7.55
CA ALA A 52 6.13 5.52 8.44
C ALA A 52 5.89 4.03 8.14
N VAL A 53 4.84 3.71 7.38
CA VAL A 53 4.52 2.36 6.93
C VAL A 53 4.37 2.25 5.40
N GLY A 54 4.83 3.26 4.66
CA GLY A 54 4.82 3.26 3.20
C GLY A 54 3.48 3.62 2.56
N LEU A 55 2.58 4.24 3.31
CA LEU A 55 1.30 4.78 2.85
C LEU A 55 1.39 6.30 2.65
N PRO A 56 0.47 6.93 1.90
CA PRO A 56 0.38 8.38 1.84
C PRO A 56 0.27 9.03 3.23
N GLU A 57 0.76 10.26 3.35
CA GLU A 57 0.66 11.02 4.61
C GLU A 57 -0.80 11.14 5.07
N GLY A 58 -1.05 10.93 6.36
CA GLY A 58 -2.40 10.98 6.94
C GLY A 58 -3.27 9.75 6.66
N GLN A 59 -2.81 8.78 5.90
CA GLN A 59 -3.54 7.55 5.69
C GLN A 59 -3.35 6.58 6.87
N MET A 60 -4.45 6.05 7.39
CA MET A 60 -4.45 5.04 8.44
C MET A 60 -3.72 3.76 8.01
N GLY A 61 -3.01 3.12 8.94
CA GLY A 61 -2.42 1.81 8.74
C GLY A 61 -3.46 0.70 8.58
N ASN A 62 -3.00 -0.48 8.25
CA ASN A 62 -3.82 -1.70 8.23
C ASN A 62 -2.94 -2.92 8.51
N SER A 63 -3.58 -4.06 8.80
CA SER A 63 -2.86 -5.26 9.23
C SER A 63 -1.93 -5.82 8.15
N GLU A 64 -2.31 -5.75 6.86
CA GLU A 64 -1.47 -6.22 5.75
C GLU A 64 -0.15 -5.44 5.69
N VAL A 65 -0.26 -4.11 5.61
CA VAL A 65 0.89 -3.20 5.55
C VAL A 65 1.71 -3.27 6.85
N GLY A 66 1.07 -3.30 8.02
CA GLY A 66 1.75 -3.38 9.31
C GLY A 66 2.62 -4.63 9.44
N HIS A 67 2.04 -5.80 9.19
CA HIS A 67 2.77 -7.08 9.27
C HIS A 67 3.85 -7.19 8.20
N LEU A 68 3.60 -6.66 6.99
CA LEU A 68 4.59 -6.62 5.93
C LEU A 68 5.83 -5.80 6.33
N ASN A 69 5.64 -4.59 6.89
CA ASN A 69 6.75 -3.76 7.35
C ASN A 69 7.53 -4.41 8.51
N MET A 70 6.82 -5.00 9.48
CA MET A 70 7.44 -5.73 10.58
C MET A 70 8.30 -6.89 10.09
N GLY A 71 7.78 -7.70 9.19
CA GLY A 71 8.49 -8.85 8.64
C GLY A 71 9.63 -8.50 7.70
N ALA A 72 9.48 -7.43 6.92
CA ALA A 72 10.51 -6.95 5.99
C ALA A 72 11.66 -6.22 6.68
N GLY A 73 11.47 -5.71 7.90
CA GLY A 73 12.46 -4.89 8.62
C GLY A 73 12.82 -3.59 7.88
N ARG A 74 11.93 -3.12 7.04
CA ARG A 74 12.05 -1.88 6.24
C ARG A 74 10.67 -1.33 5.89
N ILE A 75 10.61 -0.03 5.58
CA ILE A 75 9.38 0.57 5.07
C ILE A 75 9.16 0.06 3.65
N VAL A 76 8.05 -0.66 3.44
CA VAL A 76 7.62 -1.14 2.12
C VAL A 76 6.58 -0.16 1.57
N TYR A 77 7.02 0.68 0.65
CA TYR A 77 6.17 1.70 0.05
C TYR A 77 5.13 1.08 -0.89
N GLN A 78 3.86 1.44 -0.72
CA GLN A 78 2.82 1.16 -1.70
C GLN A 78 3.09 1.94 -2.99
N GLU A 79 2.62 1.46 -4.15
CA GLU A 79 2.98 2.03 -5.45
C GLU A 79 2.74 3.54 -5.54
N LEU A 80 1.60 4.02 -5.06
CA LEU A 80 1.30 5.46 -5.02
C LEU A 80 2.38 6.24 -4.27
N THR A 81 2.73 5.78 -3.08
CA THR A 81 3.70 6.44 -2.20
C THR A 81 5.11 6.30 -2.76
N ARG A 82 5.47 5.13 -3.30
CA ARG A 82 6.77 4.86 -3.91
C ARG A 82 7.05 5.81 -5.06
N ILE A 83 6.11 5.96 -5.98
CA ILE A 83 6.25 6.84 -7.14
C ILE A 83 6.28 8.32 -6.71
N THR A 84 5.39 8.72 -5.79
CA THR A 84 5.39 10.08 -5.24
C THR A 84 6.73 10.42 -4.56
N LYS A 85 7.25 9.47 -3.76
CA LYS A 85 8.56 9.63 -3.12
C LYS A 85 9.70 9.73 -4.13
N SER A 86 9.69 8.91 -5.18
CA SER A 86 10.67 8.96 -6.25
C SER A 86 10.70 10.33 -6.95
N ILE A 87 9.55 10.98 -7.14
CA ILE A 87 9.48 12.35 -7.65
C ILE A 87 10.13 13.34 -6.68
N GLN A 88 9.86 13.20 -5.38
CA GLN A 88 10.40 14.09 -4.34
C GLN A 88 11.91 13.92 -4.17
N ASP A 89 12.41 12.70 -4.19
CA ASP A 89 13.83 12.37 -4.06
C ASP A 89 14.63 12.69 -5.33
N GLY A 90 13.94 12.76 -6.49
CA GLY A 90 14.52 13.14 -7.78
C GLY A 90 14.97 11.99 -8.66
N ASP A 91 15.01 10.76 -8.17
CA ASP A 91 15.38 9.56 -8.96
C ASP A 91 14.35 9.21 -10.03
N PHE A 92 13.12 9.67 -9.91
CA PHE A 92 12.09 9.62 -10.95
C PHE A 92 12.60 10.17 -12.30
N PHE A 93 13.39 11.25 -12.25
CA PHE A 93 13.88 11.93 -13.44
C PHE A 93 15.08 11.22 -14.10
N GLU A 94 15.65 10.24 -13.41
CA GLU A 94 16.73 9.38 -13.89
C GLU A 94 16.23 7.96 -14.25
N ASN A 95 14.92 7.75 -14.26
CA ASN A 95 14.33 6.45 -14.56
C ASN A 95 14.67 6.00 -15.98
N GLU A 96 15.29 4.83 -16.12
CA GLU A 96 15.82 4.30 -17.37
C GLU A 96 14.75 4.14 -18.47
N ALA A 97 13.52 3.74 -18.11
CA ALA A 97 12.44 3.57 -19.07
C ALA A 97 11.96 4.94 -19.62
N PHE A 98 11.88 5.95 -18.76
CA PHE A 98 11.54 7.31 -19.17
C PHE A 98 12.66 7.92 -20.04
N LEU A 99 13.91 7.72 -19.66
CA LEU A 99 15.06 8.16 -20.47
C LEU A 99 15.10 7.48 -21.83
N ALA A 100 14.75 6.19 -21.93
CA ALA A 100 14.63 5.49 -23.19
C ALA A 100 13.52 6.07 -24.09
N ALA A 101 12.35 6.41 -23.50
CA ALA A 101 11.27 7.06 -24.22
C ALA A 101 11.69 8.45 -24.73
N ALA A 102 12.33 9.26 -23.91
CA ALA A 102 12.83 10.58 -24.30
C ALA A 102 13.91 10.50 -25.40
N LYS A 103 14.82 9.54 -25.29
CA LYS A 103 15.85 9.26 -26.29
C LYS A 103 15.21 8.91 -27.65
N ASN A 104 14.22 8.01 -27.66
CA ASN A 104 13.49 7.65 -28.87
C ASN A 104 12.85 8.88 -29.53
N CYS A 105 12.19 9.76 -28.76
CA CYS A 105 11.61 10.98 -29.29
C CYS A 105 12.65 11.89 -29.96
N LYS A 106 13.81 12.06 -29.32
CA LYS A 106 14.91 12.90 -29.84
C LYS A 106 15.53 12.32 -31.11
N GLU A 107 15.76 11.02 -31.16
CA GLU A 107 16.38 10.32 -32.31
C GLU A 107 15.48 10.30 -33.55
N ASN A 108 14.15 10.25 -33.36
CA ASN A 108 13.18 10.17 -34.46
C ASN A 108 12.46 11.50 -34.73
N ASP A 109 12.78 12.59 -34.01
CA ASP A 109 12.01 13.85 -34.04
C ASP A 109 10.51 13.62 -33.83
N SER A 110 10.15 12.68 -32.96
CA SER A 110 8.81 12.19 -32.72
C SER A 110 8.21 12.72 -31.42
N ALA A 111 6.94 12.39 -31.12
CA ALA A 111 6.23 12.90 -29.97
C ALA A 111 6.31 11.96 -28.75
N LEU A 112 6.19 12.56 -27.56
CA LEU A 112 5.91 11.87 -26.32
C LEU A 112 4.42 11.97 -26.01
N HIS A 113 3.76 10.84 -25.81
CA HIS A 113 2.37 10.74 -25.39
C HIS A 113 2.28 10.25 -23.94
N LEU A 114 1.56 11.01 -23.12
CA LEU A 114 1.26 10.66 -21.74
C LEU A 114 -0.21 10.28 -21.65
N MET A 115 -0.53 9.06 -21.24
CA MET A 115 -1.92 8.63 -21.09
C MET A 115 -2.19 8.00 -19.73
N GLY A 116 -3.36 8.18 -19.19
CA GLY A 116 -3.78 7.63 -17.90
C GLY A 116 -4.92 8.38 -17.25
N LEU A 117 -5.32 7.89 -16.08
CA LEU A 117 -6.41 8.45 -15.30
C LEU A 117 -5.96 9.75 -14.60
N VAL A 118 -6.68 10.84 -14.87
CA VAL A 118 -6.36 12.18 -14.37
C VAL A 118 -7.29 12.52 -13.21
N SER A 119 -6.86 12.18 -12.00
CA SER A 119 -7.53 12.54 -10.74
C SER A 119 -6.53 12.45 -9.57
N ASP A 120 -6.96 12.83 -8.37
CA ASP A 120 -6.25 12.65 -7.10
C ASP A 120 -6.76 11.44 -6.31
N GLY A 121 -7.63 10.62 -6.88
CA GLY A 121 -8.23 9.47 -6.21
C GLY A 121 -7.23 8.42 -5.70
N GLY A 122 -6.05 8.33 -6.30
CA GLY A 122 -4.93 7.53 -5.78
C GLY A 122 -5.12 6.01 -5.88
N VAL A 123 -6.15 5.53 -6.58
CA VAL A 123 -6.43 4.09 -6.73
C VAL A 123 -5.72 3.48 -7.93
N HIS A 124 -5.75 4.15 -9.08
CA HIS A 124 -5.13 3.69 -10.32
C HIS A 124 -3.95 4.56 -10.76
N SER A 125 -3.98 5.82 -10.40
CA SER A 125 -3.02 6.86 -10.76
C SER A 125 -3.10 8.01 -9.77
N HIS A 126 -2.26 9.00 -9.92
CA HIS A 126 -2.38 10.26 -9.19
C HIS A 126 -1.92 11.43 -10.07
N ILE A 127 -2.65 12.56 -10.00
CA ILE A 127 -2.37 13.74 -10.82
C ILE A 127 -0.94 14.29 -10.65
N ASN A 128 -0.36 14.16 -9.45
CA ASN A 128 1.04 14.57 -9.20
C ASN A 128 2.05 13.76 -10.03
N HIS A 129 1.72 12.53 -10.43
CA HIS A 129 2.61 11.72 -11.24
C HIS A 129 2.71 12.22 -12.68
N ILE A 130 1.59 12.68 -13.27
CA ILE A 130 1.65 13.30 -14.59
C ILE A 130 2.35 14.66 -14.52
N TYR A 131 2.22 15.41 -13.42
CA TYR A 131 3.02 16.63 -13.21
C TYR A 131 4.52 16.32 -13.20
N GLY A 132 4.92 15.22 -12.53
CA GLY A 132 6.30 14.72 -12.57
C GLY A 132 6.76 14.38 -13.99
N LEU A 133 5.90 13.75 -14.82
CA LEU A 133 6.22 13.45 -16.23
C LEU A 133 6.35 14.70 -17.09
N LEU A 134 5.54 15.73 -16.85
CA LEU A 134 5.69 17.02 -17.54
C LEU A 134 7.00 17.71 -17.17
N GLU A 135 7.35 17.72 -15.91
CA GLU A 135 8.66 18.24 -15.46
C GLU A 135 9.82 17.41 -16.05
N PHE A 136 9.70 16.09 -16.12
CA PHE A 136 10.65 15.22 -16.81
C PHE A 136 10.78 15.63 -18.29
N ALA A 137 9.68 15.77 -19.01
CA ALA A 137 9.68 16.14 -20.42
C ALA A 137 10.37 17.52 -20.64
N LYS A 138 10.09 18.49 -19.77
CA LYS A 138 10.75 19.81 -19.77
C LYS A 138 12.27 19.67 -19.56
N ARG A 139 12.70 18.91 -18.55
CA ARG A 139 14.14 18.66 -18.28
C ARG A 139 14.82 17.98 -19.46
N GLN A 140 14.11 17.11 -20.18
CA GLN A 140 14.62 16.45 -21.37
C GLN A 140 14.57 17.34 -22.63
N GLY A 141 13.97 18.52 -22.57
CA GLY A 141 13.83 19.43 -23.73
C GLY A 141 12.95 18.88 -24.83
N LEU A 142 11.85 18.20 -24.47
CA LEU A 142 10.88 17.68 -25.42
C LEU A 142 9.80 18.71 -25.70
N ASP A 143 9.62 19.08 -26.97
CA ASP A 143 8.64 20.11 -27.37
C ASP A 143 7.29 19.49 -27.81
N LYS A 144 7.32 18.25 -28.34
CA LYS A 144 6.12 17.53 -28.82
C LYS A 144 5.61 16.59 -27.75
N VAL A 145 4.85 17.13 -26.77
CA VAL A 145 4.31 16.34 -25.64
C VAL A 145 2.79 16.44 -25.64
N PHE A 146 2.10 15.32 -25.80
CA PHE A 146 0.65 15.24 -25.87
C PHE A 146 0.07 14.41 -24.72
N ILE A 147 -1.06 14.84 -24.17
CA ILE A 147 -1.69 14.19 -23.01
C ILE A 147 -3.06 13.65 -23.41
N HIS A 148 -3.30 12.40 -23.09
CA HIS A 148 -4.58 11.71 -23.26
C HIS A 148 -5.18 11.46 -21.88
N CYS A 149 -6.17 12.29 -21.51
CA CYS A 149 -6.78 12.26 -20.19
C CYS A 149 -7.89 11.21 -20.14
N PHE A 150 -7.73 10.23 -19.25
CA PHE A 150 -8.84 9.34 -18.85
C PHE A 150 -9.50 9.94 -17.62
N LEU A 151 -10.84 10.00 -17.61
CA LEU A 151 -11.61 10.62 -16.54
C LEU A 151 -12.15 9.55 -15.58
N ASP A 152 -12.19 9.90 -14.29
CA ASP A 152 -12.48 9.00 -13.19
C ASP A 152 -13.99 8.83 -12.94
N GLY A 153 -14.56 9.59 -12.05
CA GLY A 153 -15.97 9.53 -11.67
C GLY A 153 -16.38 8.31 -10.82
N ARG A 154 -15.42 7.50 -10.39
CA ARG A 154 -15.62 6.37 -9.45
C ARG A 154 -14.86 6.56 -8.15
N ASP A 155 -13.57 6.84 -8.25
CA ASP A 155 -12.68 7.03 -7.11
C ASP A 155 -12.67 8.51 -6.66
N THR A 156 -13.31 9.36 -7.46
CA THR A 156 -13.57 10.78 -7.23
C THR A 156 -15.03 11.12 -7.59
N PRO A 157 -15.56 12.29 -7.18
CA PRO A 157 -16.93 12.68 -7.52
C PRO A 157 -17.21 12.62 -9.02
N PRO A 158 -18.44 12.23 -9.44
CA PRO A 158 -18.74 11.92 -10.85
C PRO A 158 -18.59 13.08 -11.86
N ALA A 159 -18.50 14.32 -11.40
CA ALA A 159 -18.37 15.51 -12.24
C ALA A 159 -17.20 16.43 -11.81
N SER A 160 -16.11 15.83 -11.34
CA SER A 160 -14.89 16.56 -10.91
C SER A 160 -13.80 16.61 -12.00
N GLY A 161 -13.91 15.81 -13.05
CA GLY A 161 -12.88 15.65 -14.07
C GLY A 161 -12.51 16.95 -14.80
N LYS A 162 -13.48 17.88 -14.96
CA LYS A 162 -13.20 19.19 -15.54
C LYS A 162 -12.20 19.99 -14.72
N GLU A 163 -12.30 19.96 -13.39
CA GLU A 163 -11.38 20.67 -12.49
C GLU A 163 -9.97 20.10 -12.59
N TYR A 164 -9.82 18.77 -12.56
CA TYR A 164 -8.52 18.12 -12.73
C TYR A 164 -7.87 18.39 -14.08
N VAL A 165 -8.63 18.32 -15.18
CA VAL A 165 -8.09 18.60 -16.51
C VAL A 165 -7.76 20.08 -16.69
N THR A 166 -8.52 21.00 -16.08
CA THR A 166 -8.19 22.43 -16.05
C THR A 166 -6.86 22.65 -15.31
N ALA A 167 -6.71 22.10 -14.10
CA ALA A 167 -5.47 22.20 -13.33
C ALA A 167 -4.27 21.60 -14.09
N LEU A 168 -4.46 20.52 -14.83
CA LEU A 168 -3.43 19.94 -15.70
C LEU A 168 -3.06 20.87 -16.86
N MET A 169 -4.04 21.51 -17.49
CA MET A 169 -3.79 22.51 -18.57
C MET A 169 -3.02 23.71 -18.05
N ASP A 170 -3.39 24.23 -16.85
CA ASP A 170 -2.69 25.32 -16.17
C ASP A 170 -1.23 24.92 -15.87
N LYS A 171 -1.02 23.66 -15.45
CA LYS A 171 0.32 23.13 -15.20
C LYS A 171 1.16 23.01 -16.47
N CYS A 172 0.56 22.64 -17.59
CA CYS A 172 1.24 22.64 -18.89
C CYS A 172 1.67 24.06 -19.30
N GLU A 173 0.82 25.06 -19.07
CA GLU A 173 1.14 26.47 -19.35
C GLU A 173 2.27 26.96 -18.44
N GLU A 174 2.21 26.68 -17.13
CA GLU A 174 3.26 27.02 -16.15
C GLU A 174 4.62 26.45 -16.55
N LEU A 175 4.65 25.19 -16.95
CA LEU A 175 5.90 24.50 -17.33
C LEU A 175 6.36 24.84 -18.74
N GLY A 176 5.47 25.33 -19.60
CA GLY A 176 5.73 25.58 -21.01
C GLY A 176 5.88 24.32 -21.85
N VAL A 177 5.31 23.19 -21.42
CA VAL A 177 5.38 21.90 -22.10
C VAL A 177 4.11 21.09 -21.86
N GLY A 178 3.68 20.36 -22.90
CA GLY A 178 2.50 19.50 -22.85
C GLY A 178 1.24 20.17 -23.39
N GLN A 179 0.41 19.37 -24.05
CA GLN A 179 -0.88 19.78 -24.56
C GLN A 179 -1.88 18.63 -24.42
N VAL A 180 -3.07 18.90 -23.87
CA VAL A 180 -4.15 17.89 -23.84
C VAL A 180 -4.62 17.64 -25.27
N ALA A 181 -4.52 16.40 -25.72
CA ALA A 181 -4.84 15.94 -27.07
C ALA A 181 -6.17 15.18 -27.15
N SER A 182 -6.55 14.49 -26.09
CA SER A 182 -7.84 13.80 -26.02
C SER A 182 -8.34 13.65 -24.58
N VAL A 183 -9.66 13.50 -24.46
CA VAL A 183 -10.35 13.25 -23.19
C VAL A 183 -11.36 12.13 -23.39
N MET A 184 -11.44 11.19 -22.46
CA MET A 184 -12.40 10.08 -22.49
C MET A 184 -12.62 9.49 -21.10
N GLY A 185 -13.81 8.98 -20.84
CA GLY A 185 -14.12 8.32 -19.59
C GLY A 185 -13.40 6.97 -19.45
N ARG A 186 -13.12 6.59 -18.20
CA ARG A 186 -12.51 5.29 -17.86
C ARG A 186 -13.31 4.08 -18.34
N TYR A 187 -14.61 4.24 -18.57
CA TYR A 187 -15.48 3.23 -19.16
C TYR A 187 -14.97 2.72 -20.51
N TYR A 188 -14.33 3.59 -21.31
CA TYR A 188 -13.76 3.24 -22.61
C TYR A 188 -12.29 2.86 -22.55
N ALA A 189 -11.48 3.64 -21.85
CA ALA A 189 -10.02 3.51 -21.88
C ALA A 189 -9.46 2.56 -20.83
N MET A 190 -10.28 2.17 -19.86
CA MET A 190 -9.85 1.37 -18.70
C MET A 190 -10.82 0.22 -18.42
N ASP A 191 -11.28 -0.46 -19.48
CA ASP A 191 -12.02 -1.70 -19.35
C ASP A 191 -11.13 -2.81 -18.77
N ARG A 192 -11.72 -3.84 -18.16
CA ARG A 192 -11.03 -5.03 -17.65
C ARG A 192 -11.82 -6.32 -17.86
N ASP A 193 -12.91 -6.24 -18.64
CA ASP A 193 -13.84 -7.33 -18.86
C ASP A 193 -13.85 -7.78 -20.34
N ASN A 194 -12.77 -7.44 -21.10
CA ASN A 194 -12.60 -7.74 -22.53
C ASN A 194 -13.73 -7.18 -23.41
N ARG A 195 -14.24 -6.01 -23.02
CA ARG A 195 -15.22 -5.27 -23.80
C ARG A 195 -14.49 -4.46 -24.89
N TRP A 196 -13.98 -5.19 -25.86
CA TRP A 196 -13.18 -4.63 -26.96
C TRP A 196 -13.92 -3.55 -27.74
N ASP A 197 -15.25 -3.60 -27.80
CA ASP A 197 -16.11 -2.55 -28.38
C ASP A 197 -15.95 -1.17 -27.69
N ARG A 198 -15.56 -1.15 -26.41
CA ARG A 198 -15.26 0.08 -25.67
C ARG A 198 -13.81 0.52 -25.90
N VAL A 199 -12.88 -0.40 -25.75
CA VAL A 199 -11.43 -0.17 -25.88
C VAL A 199 -11.09 0.30 -27.31
N GLU A 200 -11.76 -0.24 -28.34
CA GLU A 200 -11.59 0.20 -29.72
C GLU A 200 -11.88 1.68 -29.90
N LYS A 201 -12.95 2.19 -29.30
CA LYS A 201 -13.30 3.63 -29.41
C LYS A 201 -12.20 4.52 -28.82
N ALA A 202 -11.66 4.12 -27.65
CA ALA A 202 -10.53 4.81 -27.05
C ALA A 202 -9.29 4.75 -27.94
N TYR A 203 -8.91 3.56 -28.40
CA TYR A 203 -7.77 3.36 -29.29
C TYR A 203 -7.88 4.18 -30.58
N ARG A 204 -9.06 4.19 -31.21
CA ARG A 204 -9.29 4.96 -32.46
C ARG A 204 -9.12 6.47 -32.25
N ALA A 205 -9.54 6.98 -31.09
CA ALA A 205 -9.28 8.38 -30.72
C ALA A 205 -7.78 8.65 -30.54
N LEU A 206 -7.07 7.76 -29.85
CA LEU A 206 -5.64 7.88 -29.59
C LEU A 206 -4.80 7.78 -30.87
N ARG A 207 -5.07 6.77 -31.72
CA ARG A 207 -4.24 6.41 -32.87
C ARG A 207 -4.64 7.18 -34.14
N PHE A 208 -5.94 7.33 -34.39
CA PHE A 208 -6.44 7.87 -35.66
C PHE A 208 -7.06 9.26 -35.53
N GLY A 209 -7.25 9.74 -34.27
CA GLY A 209 -7.94 11.02 -34.04
C GLY A 209 -9.45 10.96 -34.32
N GLU A 210 -10.02 9.74 -34.26
CA GLU A 210 -11.45 9.52 -34.48
C GLU A 210 -12.22 9.68 -33.17
N GLY A 211 -13.29 10.47 -33.19
CA GLY A 211 -14.12 10.74 -32.00
C GLY A 211 -14.87 12.07 -32.14
N LYS A 212 -15.53 12.44 -31.04
CA LYS A 212 -16.06 13.82 -30.95
C LYS A 212 -14.88 14.81 -31.02
N GLN A 213 -15.14 16.03 -31.46
CA GLN A 213 -14.12 17.08 -31.55
C GLN A 213 -14.42 18.21 -30.56
N ALA A 214 -13.39 18.75 -29.94
CA ALA A 214 -13.48 19.92 -29.07
C ALA A 214 -12.27 20.83 -29.24
N LYS A 215 -12.40 22.08 -28.82
CA LYS A 215 -11.32 23.09 -28.92
C LYS A 215 -10.28 22.93 -27.80
N CYS A 216 -10.65 22.37 -26.67
CA CYS A 216 -9.76 22.11 -25.53
C CYS A 216 -10.29 20.96 -24.70
N GLY A 217 -9.44 20.41 -23.80
CA GLY A 217 -9.81 19.31 -22.92
C GLY A 217 -10.97 19.65 -21.98
N ALA A 218 -10.90 20.78 -21.28
CA ALA A 218 -11.97 21.25 -20.40
C ALA A 218 -13.27 21.55 -21.17
N CYS A 219 -13.17 22.03 -22.44
CA CYS A 219 -14.32 22.26 -23.32
C CYS A 219 -15.03 20.92 -23.66
N ALA A 220 -14.25 19.85 -23.89
CA ALA A 220 -14.78 18.52 -24.18
C ALA A 220 -15.63 18.00 -23.02
N ILE A 221 -15.11 18.14 -21.79
CA ILE A 221 -15.78 17.68 -20.57
C ILE A 221 -17.05 18.49 -20.31
N GLN A 222 -17.00 19.83 -20.45
CA GLN A 222 -18.17 20.68 -20.27
C GLN A 222 -19.28 20.29 -21.25
N ALA A 223 -18.95 20.10 -22.55
CA ALA A 223 -19.92 19.68 -23.55
C ALA A 223 -20.58 18.34 -23.20
N SER A 224 -19.82 17.41 -22.61
CA SER A 224 -20.35 16.12 -22.11
C SER A 224 -21.31 16.31 -20.93
N TYR A 225 -20.95 17.18 -19.97
CA TYR A 225 -21.83 17.51 -18.83
C TYR A 225 -23.12 18.18 -19.28
N ASP A 226 -23.06 19.04 -20.27
CA ASP A 226 -24.24 19.71 -20.85
C ASP A 226 -25.18 18.69 -21.53
N GLU A 227 -24.65 17.55 -22.00
CA GLU A 227 -25.40 16.40 -22.52
C GLU A 227 -25.87 15.43 -21.37
N GLY A 228 -25.55 15.72 -20.10
CA GLY A 228 -25.89 14.88 -18.95
C GLY A 228 -24.98 13.67 -18.75
N VAL A 229 -23.83 13.62 -19.43
CA VAL A 229 -22.86 12.52 -19.35
C VAL A 229 -21.67 12.95 -18.49
N THR A 230 -21.48 12.26 -17.35
CA THR A 230 -20.43 12.54 -16.37
C THR A 230 -19.12 11.80 -16.67
N ASP A 231 -18.08 12.06 -15.90
CA ASP A 231 -16.68 11.68 -16.13
C ASP A 231 -16.47 10.25 -16.63
N GLU A 232 -16.98 9.27 -15.91
CA GLU A 232 -16.78 7.85 -16.24
C GLU A 232 -17.17 7.49 -17.67
N PHE A 233 -18.23 8.14 -18.18
CA PHE A 233 -18.86 7.79 -19.45
C PHE A 233 -18.61 8.78 -20.58
N VAL A 234 -17.74 9.77 -20.38
CA VAL A 234 -17.37 10.73 -21.42
C VAL A 234 -16.90 10.00 -22.67
N VAL A 235 -17.60 10.19 -23.76
CA VAL A 235 -17.28 9.55 -25.05
C VAL A 235 -15.91 10.06 -25.54
N PRO A 236 -15.04 9.21 -26.12
CA PRO A 236 -13.76 9.64 -26.62
C PRO A 236 -13.86 10.88 -27.52
N THR A 237 -13.22 11.95 -27.06
CA THR A 237 -13.22 13.27 -27.67
C THR A 237 -11.80 13.74 -27.91
N VAL A 238 -11.46 14.12 -29.12
CA VAL A 238 -10.14 14.65 -29.49
C VAL A 238 -10.14 16.16 -29.49
N VAL A 239 -9.06 16.75 -29.05
CA VAL A 239 -8.82 18.18 -29.23
C VAL A 239 -8.38 18.40 -30.67
N ALA A 240 -9.10 19.27 -31.39
CA ALA A 240 -8.84 19.53 -32.76
C ALA A 240 -8.57 21.04 -33.03
N LYS A 241 -7.62 21.29 -33.89
CA LYS A 241 -7.33 22.63 -34.45
C LYS A 241 -7.49 22.55 -35.95
N ASP A 242 -8.29 23.47 -36.49
CA ASP A 242 -8.60 23.54 -37.93
C ASP A 242 -9.18 22.22 -38.52
N GLY A 243 -9.88 21.45 -37.66
CA GLY A 243 -10.48 20.17 -38.04
C GLY A 243 -9.56 18.96 -37.91
N GLU A 244 -8.29 19.16 -37.58
CA GLU A 244 -7.30 18.07 -37.39
C GLU A 244 -7.03 17.83 -35.89
N ALA A 245 -7.00 16.56 -35.49
CA ALA A 245 -6.62 16.16 -34.12
C ALA A 245 -5.15 16.53 -33.85
N VAL A 246 -4.90 17.20 -32.71
CA VAL A 246 -3.59 17.82 -32.44
C VAL A 246 -2.50 16.83 -32.01
N GLY A 247 -2.82 15.64 -31.50
CA GLY A 247 -1.83 14.72 -30.95
C GLY A 247 -2.24 13.26 -31.15
N LYS A 248 -2.22 12.80 -32.42
CA LYS A 248 -2.42 11.37 -32.72
C LYS A 248 -1.13 10.60 -32.46
N ILE A 249 -1.22 9.44 -31.81
CA ILE A 249 -0.07 8.55 -31.63
C ILE A 249 0.33 7.98 -32.99
N GLN A 250 1.56 8.19 -33.42
CA GLN A 250 2.11 7.73 -34.70
C GLN A 250 3.23 6.72 -34.48
N ASP A 251 3.67 6.09 -35.56
CA ASP A 251 4.84 5.22 -35.50
C ASP A 251 6.09 6.04 -35.16
N LYS A 252 6.98 5.44 -34.37
CA LYS A 252 8.17 6.04 -33.76
C LYS A 252 7.90 6.98 -32.58
N ASP A 253 6.65 7.26 -32.22
CA ASP A 253 6.36 7.99 -31.00
C ASP A 253 6.69 7.16 -29.75
N SER A 254 6.79 7.85 -28.62
CA SER A 254 6.87 7.21 -27.30
C SER A 254 5.56 7.41 -26.55
N VAL A 255 5.13 6.38 -25.82
CA VAL A 255 3.90 6.40 -25.02
C VAL A 255 4.27 6.02 -23.59
N ILE A 256 3.86 6.83 -22.61
CA ILE A 256 3.95 6.48 -21.19
C ILE A 256 2.54 6.38 -20.62
N PHE A 257 2.17 5.18 -20.17
CA PHE A 257 0.92 4.94 -19.45
C PHE A 257 1.18 5.06 -17.95
N PHE A 258 0.70 6.16 -17.33
CA PHE A 258 1.07 6.51 -15.95
C PHE A 258 0.16 5.93 -14.86
N ASN A 259 -0.74 5.00 -15.18
CA ASN A 259 -1.44 4.21 -14.18
C ASN A 259 -0.47 3.23 -13.51
N PHE A 260 -0.50 3.14 -12.18
CA PHE A 260 0.33 2.17 -11.44
C PHE A 260 -0.42 0.89 -11.07
N ARG A 261 -1.76 0.89 -11.09
CA ARG A 261 -2.57 -0.31 -10.86
C ARG A 261 -2.82 -1.05 -12.17
N PRO A 262 -2.49 -2.38 -12.24
CA PRO A 262 -2.45 -3.13 -13.49
C PRO A 262 -3.80 -3.44 -14.11
N ASP A 263 -4.81 -3.79 -13.29
CA ASP A 263 -6.04 -4.49 -13.72
C ASP A 263 -6.80 -3.81 -14.86
N ARG A 264 -6.81 -2.48 -14.91
CA ARG A 264 -7.50 -1.69 -15.94
C ARG A 264 -6.55 -1.04 -16.98
N ALA A 265 -5.25 -1.35 -16.89
CA ALA A 265 -4.28 -0.86 -17.87
C ALA A 265 -3.88 -1.95 -18.89
N ARG A 266 -4.14 -3.23 -18.57
CA ARG A 266 -3.74 -4.38 -19.39
C ARG A 266 -4.30 -4.32 -20.80
N GLU A 267 -5.60 -4.13 -20.96
CA GLU A 267 -6.26 -4.23 -22.27
C GLU A 267 -5.72 -3.20 -23.27
N MET A 268 -5.62 -1.94 -22.88
CA MET A 268 -5.02 -0.92 -23.74
C MET A 268 -3.55 -1.22 -24.05
N THR A 269 -2.81 -1.78 -23.10
CA THR A 269 -1.42 -2.19 -23.31
C THR A 269 -1.31 -3.35 -24.29
N HIS A 270 -2.20 -4.36 -24.23
CA HIS A 270 -2.30 -5.42 -25.23
C HIS A 270 -2.53 -4.86 -26.64
N VAL A 271 -3.43 -3.86 -26.78
CA VAL A 271 -3.71 -3.23 -28.07
C VAL A 271 -2.45 -2.64 -28.70
N PHE A 272 -1.61 -1.95 -27.90
CA PHE A 272 -0.39 -1.31 -28.41
C PHE A 272 0.80 -2.25 -28.54
N CYS A 273 0.91 -3.25 -27.69
CA CYS A 273 2.16 -4.01 -27.51
C CYS A 273 2.13 -5.43 -28.09
N ASP A 274 0.98 -6.09 -28.18
CA ASP A 274 0.93 -7.46 -28.70
C ASP A 274 1.29 -7.52 -30.16
N ASN A 275 2.11 -8.49 -30.53
CA ASN A 275 2.43 -8.75 -31.94
C ASN A 275 1.18 -9.21 -32.71
N GLU A 276 0.43 -10.14 -32.11
CA GLU A 276 -0.86 -10.61 -32.60
C GLU A 276 -1.97 -10.16 -31.66
N PHE A 277 -2.90 -9.38 -32.15
CA PHE A 277 -4.04 -8.87 -31.39
C PHE A 277 -5.32 -9.16 -32.17
N THR A 278 -6.30 -9.74 -31.50
CA THR A 278 -7.55 -10.22 -32.12
C THR A 278 -8.82 -9.56 -31.60
N GLY A 279 -8.71 -8.62 -30.65
CA GLY A 279 -9.88 -7.98 -30.02
C GLY A 279 -10.71 -7.12 -30.98
N PHE A 280 -10.03 -6.42 -31.89
CA PHE A 280 -10.63 -5.62 -32.99
C PHE A 280 -9.57 -5.33 -34.05
N ASN A 281 -9.98 -4.74 -35.18
CA ASN A 281 -9.04 -4.32 -36.21
C ASN A 281 -8.33 -3.01 -35.80
N ARG A 282 -7.09 -3.12 -35.34
CA ARG A 282 -6.25 -1.98 -34.92
C ARG A 282 -5.49 -1.29 -36.05
N GLY A 283 -5.69 -1.70 -37.32
CA GLY A 283 -4.96 -1.26 -38.49
C GLY A 283 -4.08 -2.37 -39.09
N ASP A 284 -3.26 -2.03 -40.08
CA ASP A 284 -2.48 -3.01 -40.87
C ASP A 284 -1.35 -3.67 -40.08
N ALA A 285 -0.87 -3.05 -39.03
CA ALA A 285 0.22 -3.56 -38.20
C ALA A 285 0.11 -3.07 -36.73
N ARG A 286 0.90 -3.69 -35.85
CA ARG A 286 1.13 -3.17 -34.51
C ARG A 286 1.74 -1.75 -34.61
N PRO A 287 1.25 -0.76 -33.81
CA PRO A 287 1.92 0.53 -33.75
C PRO A 287 3.39 0.40 -33.35
N ASP A 288 4.28 0.98 -34.13
CA ASP A 288 5.72 0.94 -33.85
C ASP A 288 6.10 2.08 -32.88
N VAL A 289 5.78 1.90 -31.61
CA VAL A 289 5.99 2.88 -30.54
C VAL A 289 6.93 2.35 -29.46
N THR A 290 7.66 3.24 -28.80
CA THR A 290 8.33 2.95 -27.52
C THR A 290 7.30 3.09 -26.41
N TYR A 291 6.84 1.96 -25.87
CA TYR A 291 5.74 1.92 -24.89
C TYR A 291 6.27 1.67 -23.48
N VAL A 292 5.93 2.55 -22.55
CA VAL A 292 6.33 2.48 -21.14
C VAL A 292 5.10 2.33 -20.26
N CYS A 293 5.07 1.27 -19.46
CA CYS A 293 4.13 1.07 -18.37
C CYS A 293 4.73 1.61 -17.07
N PHE A 294 3.95 2.29 -16.24
CA PHE A 294 4.45 2.68 -14.91
C PHE A 294 4.84 1.49 -14.06
N THR A 295 4.00 0.46 -14.02
CA THR A 295 4.30 -0.82 -13.36
C THR A 295 4.17 -1.96 -14.36
N ASP A 296 4.60 -3.15 -14.00
CA ASP A 296 4.38 -4.32 -14.86
C ASP A 296 2.91 -4.75 -14.81
N TYR A 297 2.15 -4.40 -15.85
CA TYR A 297 0.73 -4.72 -15.91
C TYR A 297 0.46 -6.20 -16.19
N ASP A 298 1.33 -6.85 -16.94
CA ASP A 298 1.29 -8.27 -17.25
C ASP A 298 2.64 -8.70 -17.83
N THR A 299 3.29 -9.68 -17.20
CA THR A 299 4.61 -10.18 -17.64
C THR A 299 4.59 -10.81 -19.02
N THR A 300 3.42 -11.23 -19.51
CA THR A 300 3.26 -11.86 -20.83
C THR A 300 3.19 -10.89 -21.99
N ILE A 301 2.90 -9.60 -21.73
CA ILE A 301 2.80 -8.56 -22.76
C ILE A 301 4.21 -8.24 -23.28
N PRO A 302 4.47 -8.41 -24.59
CA PRO A 302 5.76 -8.08 -25.18
C PRO A 302 5.89 -6.57 -25.48
N ASN A 303 7.03 -6.15 -26.01
CA ASN A 303 7.25 -4.81 -26.61
C ASN A 303 6.93 -3.63 -25.66
N LYS A 304 7.12 -3.81 -24.35
CA LYS A 304 6.96 -2.76 -23.35
C LYS A 304 8.21 -2.57 -22.52
N LEU A 305 8.39 -1.38 -21.99
CA LEU A 305 9.30 -1.06 -20.88
C LEU A 305 8.49 -0.88 -19.60
N VAL A 306 9.11 -1.11 -18.46
CA VAL A 306 8.48 -0.92 -17.15
C VAL A 306 9.31 0.07 -16.36
N ALA A 307 8.66 1.15 -15.88
CA ALA A 307 9.35 2.20 -15.15
C ALA A 307 9.61 1.81 -13.68
N PHE A 308 8.63 1.25 -13.01
CA PHE A 308 8.70 0.82 -11.62
C PHE A 308 8.45 -0.69 -11.53
N ASN A 309 9.52 -1.46 -11.60
CA ASN A 309 9.44 -2.90 -11.41
C ASN A 309 8.98 -3.23 -9.99
N LYS A 310 8.26 -4.36 -9.85
CA LYS A 310 7.91 -4.86 -8.53
C LYS A 310 9.19 -5.19 -7.77
N GLU A 311 9.34 -4.61 -6.59
CA GLU A 311 10.43 -4.96 -5.69
C GLU A 311 10.12 -6.30 -5.03
N GLU A 312 11.05 -7.25 -5.15
CA GLU A 312 10.99 -8.48 -4.39
C GLU A 312 11.42 -8.18 -2.95
N ILE A 313 10.57 -8.56 -1.99
CA ILE A 313 10.87 -8.40 -0.59
C ILE A 313 11.64 -9.65 -0.15
N THR A 314 12.94 -9.58 -0.21
CA THR A 314 13.87 -10.63 0.19
C THR A 314 14.52 -10.32 1.53
N HIS A 315 15.13 -11.31 2.17
CA HIS A 315 15.75 -11.21 3.49
C HIS A 315 14.78 -10.67 4.55
N THR A 316 13.55 -11.21 4.51
CA THR A 316 12.55 -10.98 5.57
C THR A 316 13.04 -11.60 6.87
N PHE A 317 12.42 -11.20 7.99
CA PHE A 317 12.78 -11.76 9.30
C PHE A 317 12.62 -13.29 9.33
N GLY A 318 11.58 -13.83 8.67
CA GLY A 318 11.38 -15.28 8.55
C GLY A 318 12.51 -15.98 7.77
N GLU A 319 12.93 -15.41 6.65
CA GLU A 319 14.08 -15.93 5.86
C GLU A 319 15.38 -15.82 6.66
N PHE A 320 15.62 -14.68 7.32
CA PHE A 320 16.80 -14.48 8.17
C PHE A 320 16.89 -15.56 9.26
N LEU A 321 15.78 -15.89 9.91
CA LEU A 321 15.76 -16.96 10.93
C LEU A 321 16.10 -18.33 10.33
N ALA A 322 15.54 -18.65 9.16
CA ALA A 322 15.81 -19.89 8.44
C ALA A 322 17.27 -19.99 8.00
N GLU A 323 17.84 -18.94 7.42
CA GLU A 323 19.25 -18.87 6.99
C GLU A 323 20.23 -19.08 8.16
N ASN A 324 19.81 -18.72 9.38
CA ASN A 324 20.60 -18.90 10.59
C ASN A 324 20.27 -20.23 11.34
N GLY A 325 19.44 -21.10 10.75
CA GLY A 325 19.06 -22.38 11.33
C GLY A 325 18.20 -22.28 12.60
N LEU A 326 17.51 -21.14 12.79
CA LEU A 326 16.67 -20.88 13.96
C LEU A 326 15.24 -21.39 13.71
N LYS A 327 14.60 -21.88 14.76
CA LYS A 327 13.23 -22.38 14.73
C LYS A 327 12.25 -21.29 15.13
N GLN A 328 11.18 -21.16 14.36
CA GLN A 328 10.18 -20.13 14.57
C GLN A 328 8.76 -20.70 14.58
N ALA A 329 7.86 -20.07 15.35
CA ALA A 329 6.43 -20.36 15.34
C ALA A 329 5.63 -19.12 14.97
N ARG A 330 4.55 -19.32 14.18
CA ARG A 330 3.56 -18.32 13.81
C ARG A 330 2.23 -18.75 14.40
N ILE A 331 1.63 -17.90 15.25
CA ILE A 331 0.42 -18.23 15.99
C ILE A 331 -0.63 -17.14 15.78
N ALA A 332 -1.79 -17.51 15.28
CA ALA A 332 -2.94 -16.60 15.18
C ALA A 332 -4.24 -17.38 15.03
N GLU A 333 -5.36 -16.71 15.27
CA GLU A 333 -6.65 -17.23 14.84
C GLU A 333 -6.92 -16.91 13.36
N THR A 334 -7.96 -17.52 12.76
CA THR A 334 -8.24 -17.50 11.30
C THR A 334 -8.16 -16.11 10.70
N GLU A 335 -8.74 -15.09 11.35
CA GLU A 335 -8.83 -13.72 10.82
C GLU A 335 -7.45 -13.06 10.62
N LYS A 336 -6.47 -13.44 11.40
CA LYS A 336 -5.12 -12.85 11.37
C LYS A 336 -4.01 -13.85 10.99
N TYR A 337 -4.39 -15.06 10.56
CA TYR A 337 -3.40 -16.09 10.18
C TYR A 337 -2.55 -15.67 8.98
N ALA A 338 -3.16 -15.14 7.93
CA ALA A 338 -2.43 -14.65 6.77
C ALA A 338 -1.47 -13.50 7.11
N HIS A 339 -1.80 -12.69 8.12
CA HIS A 339 -0.99 -11.55 8.53
C HIS A 339 0.34 -12.00 9.15
N VAL A 340 0.32 -12.97 10.06
CA VAL A 340 1.55 -13.52 10.67
C VAL A 340 2.30 -14.51 9.78
N THR A 341 1.75 -14.89 8.63
CA THR A 341 2.36 -15.83 7.66
C THR A 341 2.68 -15.13 6.34
N PHE A 342 1.74 -15.08 5.41
CA PHE A 342 1.91 -14.54 4.07
C PHE A 342 2.45 -13.11 4.06
N PHE A 343 1.77 -12.17 4.73
CA PHE A 343 2.20 -10.77 4.74
C PHE A 343 3.52 -10.57 5.50
N PHE A 344 3.69 -11.20 6.63
CA PHE A 344 4.93 -11.13 7.41
C PHE A 344 6.13 -11.73 6.66
N ASN A 345 5.90 -12.70 5.77
CA ASN A 345 6.90 -13.30 4.90
C ASN A 345 7.06 -12.57 3.55
N GLY A 346 6.68 -11.29 3.46
CA GLY A 346 6.90 -10.50 2.25
C GLY A 346 6.00 -10.86 1.07
N GLY A 347 4.85 -11.50 1.31
CA GLY A 347 3.92 -11.96 0.27
C GLY A 347 4.25 -13.36 -0.26
N VAL A 348 5.00 -14.16 0.49
CA VAL A 348 5.35 -15.54 0.16
C VAL A 348 4.51 -16.51 1.00
N GLU A 349 3.71 -17.38 0.34
CA GLU A 349 2.85 -18.33 1.03
C GLU A 349 3.62 -19.52 1.60
N GLN A 350 4.70 -19.94 0.93
CA GLN A 350 5.51 -21.08 1.36
C GLN A 350 6.17 -20.78 2.71
N PRO A 351 6.01 -21.67 3.73
CA PRO A 351 6.72 -21.53 5.00
C PRO A 351 8.24 -21.54 4.80
N ASN A 352 8.94 -20.75 5.59
CA ASN A 352 10.40 -20.81 5.67
C ASN A 352 10.88 -22.12 6.32
N GLU A 353 12.12 -22.50 6.10
CA GLU A 353 12.70 -23.64 6.81
C GLU A 353 12.68 -23.38 8.33
N GLY A 354 12.21 -24.35 9.11
CA GLY A 354 12.06 -24.21 10.56
C GLY A 354 10.87 -23.37 11.03
N GLU A 355 9.94 -22.99 10.13
CA GLU A 355 8.71 -22.27 10.44
C GLU A 355 7.54 -23.22 10.67
N ASP A 356 7.06 -23.29 11.91
CA ASP A 356 5.82 -23.97 12.26
C ASP A 356 4.67 -22.96 12.31
N ARG A 357 3.51 -23.35 11.76
CA ARG A 357 2.30 -22.53 11.71
C ARG A 357 1.21 -23.14 12.59
N ILE A 358 0.74 -22.39 13.57
CA ILE A 358 -0.27 -22.82 14.55
C ILE A 358 -1.51 -21.97 14.37
N LEU A 359 -2.48 -22.51 13.63
CA LEU A 359 -3.77 -21.88 13.36
C LEU A 359 -4.80 -22.29 14.41
N VAL A 360 -5.44 -21.33 15.04
CA VAL A 360 -6.64 -21.48 15.85
C VAL A 360 -7.84 -20.99 15.05
N LYS A 361 -8.94 -21.75 15.02
CA LYS A 361 -10.14 -21.32 14.28
C LYS A 361 -10.86 -20.21 15.02
N SER A 362 -11.20 -19.13 14.31
CA SER A 362 -12.07 -18.08 14.83
C SER A 362 -13.50 -18.60 15.06
N PRO A 363 -14.25 -18.05 16.03
CA PRO A 363 -15.61 -18.45 16.29
C PRO A 363 -16.53 -18.14 15.10
N LYS A 364 -17.51 -19.01 14.88
CA LYS A 364 -18.51 -18.85 13.79
C LYS A 364 -19.69 -18.01 14.26
N VAL A 365 -19.49 -16.72 14.41
CA VAL A 365 -20.53 -15.73 14.75
C VAL A 365 -20.72 -14.76 13.57
N ALA A 366 -21.87 -14.08 13.55
CA ALA A 366 -22.16 -13.13 12.48
C ALA A 366 -21.26 -11.90 12.55
N THR A 367 -21.04 -11.38 13.76
CA THR A 367 -20.15 -10.27 14.07
C THR A 367 -19.47 -10.55 15.41
N TYR A 368 -18.26 -10.03 15.61
CA TYR A 368 -17.44 -10.39 16.79
C TYR A 368 -17.84 -9.67 18.09
N ASP A 369 -18.72 -8.67 18.03
CA ASP A 369 -19.37 -8.12 19.23
C ASP A 369 -20.23 -9.13 19.98
N LEU A 370 -20.71 -10.18 19.29
CA LEU A 370 -21.45 -11.29 19.89
C LEU A 370 -20.57 -12.26 20.68
N GLN A 371 -19.26 -12.28 20.43
CA GLN A 371 -18.26 -13.07 21.13
C GLN A 371 -16.93 -12.32 21.16
N PRO A 372 -16.78 -11.27 22.01
CA PRO A 372 -15.61 -10.39 22.00
C PRO A 372 -14.27 -11.06 22.37
N GLU A 373 -14.32 -12.13 23.16
CA GLU A 373 -13.15 -12.95 23.46
C GLU A 373 -12.61 -13.70 22.24
N MET A 374 -13.41 -13.84 21.20
CA MET A 374 -13.07 -14.58 19.97
C MET A 374 -12.40 -15.92 20.31
N SER A 375 -11.19 -16.18 19.81
CA SER A 375 -10.40 -17.36 20.17
C SER A 375 -9.15 -17.01 20.98
N ALA A 376 -9.09 -15.84 21.61
CA ALA A 376 -7.89 -15.34 22.29
C ALA A 376 -7.36 -16.29 23.35
N TYR A 377 -8.23 -16.92 24.16
CA TYR A 377 -7.80 -17.85 25.19
C TYR A 377 -7.12 -19.10 24.60
N GLN A 378 -7.67 -19.66 23.50
CA GLN A 378 -7.07 -20.82 22.82
C GLN A 378 -5.74 -20.44 22.14
N VAL A 379 -5.66 -19.23 21.55
CA VAL A 379 -4.41 -18.68 21.00
C VAL A 379 -3.37 -18.50 22.11
N CYS A 380 -3.78 -17.97 23.27
CA CYS A 380 -2.93 -17.80 24.44
C CYS A 380 -2.41 -19.15 24.97
N ASP A 381 -3.28 -20.17 25.07
CA ASP A 381 -2.87 -21.49 25.52
C ASP A 381 -1.81 -22.09 24.58
N LYS A 382 -1.97 -21.93 23.26
CA LYS A 382 -0.97 -22.34 22.25
C LYS A 382 0.33 -21.55 22.36
N LEU A 383 0.25 -20.26 22.64
CA LEU A 383 1.44 -19.44 22.91
C LEU A 383 2.20 -19.94 24.15
N VAL A 384 1.51 -20.12 25.25
CA VAL A 384 2.12 -20.62 26.52
C VAL A 384 2.74 -22.00 26.32
N GLU A 385 2.04 -22.90 25.60
CA GLU A 385 2.58 -24.23 25.23
C GLU A 385 3.87 -24.08 24.40
N ALA A 386 3.87 -23.21 23.38
CA ALA A 386 5.03 -22.95 22.52
C ALA A 386 6.21 -22.38 23.31
N ILE A 387 5.97 -21.41 24.21
CA ILE A 387 7.01 -20.81 25.07
C ILE A 387 7.64 -21.89 25.96
N LYS A 388 6.82 -22.69 26.67
CA LYS A 388 7.28 -23.70 27.63
C LYS A 388 7.90 -24.94 26.97
N SER A 389 7.65 -25.14 25.68
CA SER A 389 8.23 -26.24 24.92
C SER A 389 9.74 -26.13 24.71
N GLU A 390 10.31 -24.93 24.86
CA GLU A 390 11.69 -24.55 24.52
C GLU A 390 12.14 -24.97 23.10
N LYS A 391 11.15 -25.29 22.22
CA LYS A 391 11.38 -25.73 20.83
C LYS A 391 11.83 -24.58 19.94
N TYR A 392 11.28 -23.39 20.17
CA TYR A 392 11.42 -22.25 19.26
C TYR A 392 12.43 -21.22 19.78
N ASP A 393 13.17 -20.64 18.86
CA ASP A 393 14.05 -19.49 19.12
C ASP A 393 13.24 -18.19 19.06
N VAL A 394 12.25 -18.13 18.14
CA VAL A 394 11.36 -16.97 17.94
C VAL A 394 9.91 -17.44 17.84
N ILE A 395 9.01 -16.68 18.46
CA ILE A 395 7.56 -16.89 18.33
C ILE A 395 6.92 -15.55 17.91
N ILE A 396 6.11 -15.57 16.87
CA ILE A 396 5.35 -14.41 16.39
C ILE A 396 3.87 -14.74 16.55
N ILE A 397 3.17 -13.90 17.29
CA ILE A 397 1.76 -14.11 17.63
C ILE A 397 0.95 -12.83 17.37
N ASN A 398 -0.31 -13.00 16.95
CA ASN A 398 -1.29 -11.93 16.81
C ASN A 398 -2.55 -12.26 17.62
N PHE A 399 -3.00 -11.30 18.42
CA PHE A 399 -4.33 -11.28 19.04
C PHE A 399 -5.23 -10.36 18.24
N ALA A 400 -6.25 -10.92 17.60
CA ALA A 400 -7.13 -10.24 16.66
C ALA A 400 -8.19 -9.32 17.29
N ASN A 401 -8.44 -9.48 18.58
CA ASN A 401 -9.64 -8.98 19.25
C ASN A 401 -9.84 -7.45 19.18
N PRO A 402 -8.84 -6.58 19.48
CA PRO A 402 -9.07 -5.14 19.49
C PRO A 402 -9.50 -4.63 18.12
N ASP A 403 -8.93 -5.16 17.05
CA ASP A 403 -9.28 -4.79 15.68
C ASP A 403 -10.64 -5.34 15.24
N MET A 404 -10.80 -6.65 15.30
CA MET A 404 -11.98 -7.33 14.77
C MET A 404 -13.27 -6.92 15.51
N VAL A 405 -13.20 -6.74 16.83
CA VAL A 405 -14.33 -6.24 17.61
C VAL A 405 -14.50 -4.74 17.47
N GLY A 406 -13.41 -3.99 17.36
CA GLY A 406 -13.41 -2.54 17.10
C GLY A 406 -14.18 -2.17 15.83
N HIS A 407 -14.02 -2.94 14.76
CA HIS A 407 -14.77 -2.78 13.51
C HIS A 407 -16.29 -2.85 13.66
N THR A 408 -16.81 -3.42 14.73
CA THR A 408 -18.26 -3.46 14.98
C THR A 408 -18.81 -2.14 15.50
N GLY A 409 -17.96 -1.26 16.05
CA GLY A 409 -18.37 -0.01 16.69
C GLY A 409 -19.09 -0.20 18.03
N VAL A 410 -19.18 -1.43 18.54
CA VAL A 410 -19.88 -1.74 19.80
C VAL A 410 -18.92 -1.60 20.97
N GLN A 411 -18.92 -0.43 21.61
CA GLN A 411 -17.95 -0.06 22.64
C GLN A 411 -17.83 -1.05 23.80
N ALA A 412 -18.95 -1.54 24.33
CA ALA A 412 -18.92 -2.51 25.44
C ALA A 412 -18.25 -3.82 25.05
N ALA A 413 -18.44 -4.25 23.80
CA ALA A 413 -17.78 -5.46 23.26
C ALA A 413 -16.26 -5.21 23.05
N ALA A 414 -15.89 -4.05 22.52
CA ALA A 414 -14.48 -3.68 22.32
C ALA A 414 -13.74 -3.57 23.67
N ILE A 415 -14.36 -3.01 24.71
CA ILE A 415 -13.80 -3.01 26.08
C ILE A 415 -13.54 -4.46 26.53
N LYS A 416 -14.53 -5.36 26.39
CA LYS A 416 -14.39 -6.76 26.77
C LYS A 416 -13.29 -7.48 25.96
N ALA A 417 -13.15 -7.15 24.68
CA ALA A 417 -12.08 -7.66 23.82
C ALA A 417 -10.69 -7.25 24.34
N VAL A 418 -10.52 -5.98 24.67
CA VAL A 418 -9.26 -5.44 25.22
C VAL A 418 -8.92 -6.07 26.58
N GLU A 419 -9.89 -6.21 27.49
CA GLU A 419 -9.71 -6.89 28.79
C GLU A 419 -9.29 -8.36 28.62
N THR A 420 -9.90 -9.06 27.65
CA THR A 420 -9.52 -10.45 27.34
C THR A 420 -8.08 -10.57 26.87
N VAL A 421 -7.64 -9.62 26.04
CA VAL A 421 -6.25 -9.56 25.57
C VAL A 421 -5.31 -9.26 26.73
N ASP A 422 -5.64 -8.33 27.64
CA ASP A 422 -4.85 -8.02 28.83
C ASP A 422 -4.60 -9.27 29.70
N GLU A 423 -5.65 -10.08 29.94
CA GLU A 423 -5.50 -11.36 30.65
C GLU A 423 -4.54 -12.31 29.93
N CYS A 424 -4.61 -12.40 28.60
CA CYS A 424 -3.73 -13.24 27.79
C CYS A 424 -2.29 -12.74 27.83
N VAL A 425 -2.05 -11.43 27.76
CA VAL A 425 -0.73 -10.81 27.91
C VAL A 425 -0.13 -11.20 29.26
N GLY A 426 -0.92 -11.13 30.34
CA GLY A 426 -0.47 -11.53 31.68
C GLY A 426 0.03 -12.98 31.75
N LYS A 427 -0.72 -13.91 31.14
CA LYS A 427 -0.31 -15.33 31.07
C LYS A 427 0.98 -15.53 30.27
N ALA A 428 1.11 -14.82 29.13
CA ALA A 428 2.31 -14.88 28.31
C ALA A 428 3.54 -14.30 29.01
N VAL A 429 3.39 -13.17 29.71
CA VAL A 429 4.47 -12.55 30.49
C VAL A 429 4.93 -13.49 31.62
N ALA A 430 4.01 -14.17 32.30
CA ALA A 430 4.35 -15.15 33.32
C ALA A 430 5.15 -16.32 32.71
N ALA A 431 4.71 -16.88 31.59
CA ALA A 431 5.42 -17.96 30.90
C ALA A 431 6.82 -17.53 30.39
N ILE A 432 6.96 -16.33 29.84
CA ILE A 432 8.26 -15.78 29.41
C ILE A 432 9.24 -15.63 30.58
N LYS A 433 8.77 -15.15 31.73
CA LYS A 433 9.61 -15.03 32.95
C LYS A 433 10.04 -16.39 33.47
N GLU A 434 9.16 -17.40 33.41
CA GLU A 434 9.44 -18.77 33.86
C GLU A 434 10.59 -19.41 33.07
N VAL A 435 10.64 -19.23 31.76
CA VAL A 435 11.70 -19.79 30.89
C VAL A 435 12.87 -18.82 30.66
N ASN A 436 12.89 -17.66 31.32
CA ASN A 436 13.87 -16.59 31.10
C ASN A 436 13.96 -16.15 29.63
N GLY A 437 12.83 -16.13 28.92
CA GLY A 437 12.70 -15.56 27.58
C GLY A 437 12.60 -14.03 27.58
N GLN A 438 12.39 -13.45 26.44
CA GLN A 438 12.14 -12.01 26.26
C GLN A 438 10.96 -11.78 25.31
N LEU A 439 10.25 -10.65 25.49
CA LEU A 439 9.02 -10.37 24.77
C LEU A 439 9.02 -8.91 24.31
N PHE A 440 8.68 -8.69 23.03
CA PHE A 440 8.37 -7.38 22.48
C PHE A 440 6.87 -7.33 22.16
N ILE A 441 6.16 -6.38 22.74
CA ILE A 441 4.73 -6.16 22.49
C ILE A 441 4.57 -4.94 21.59
N CYS A 442 3.74 -5.06 20.55
CA CYS A 442 3.36 -3.94 19.68
C CYS A 442 1.91 -4.09 19.21
N ALA A 443 1.43 -3.10 18.46
CA ALA A 443 0.28 -3.25 17.58
C ALA A 443 0.70 -2.88 16.15
N ASP A 444 -0.10 -3.24 15.18
CA ASP A 444 0.16 -3.01 13.76
C ASP A 444 -0.54 -1.74 13.22
N HIS A 445 -1.59 -1.29 13.87
CA HIS A 445 -2.31 -0.04 13.68
C HIS A 445 -3.26 0.23 14.85
N GLY A 446 -3.92 1.38 14.87
CA GLY A 446 -4.97 1.70 15.82
C GLY A 446 -6.37 1.37 15.28
N ASN A 447 -7.30 1.04 16.18
CA ASN A 447 -8.73 0.84 15.95
C ASN A 447 -9.53 1.04 17.25
N ALA A 448 -9.29 0.18 18.26
CA ALA A 448 -10.11 0.11 19.49
C ALA A 448 -9.99 1.34 20.40
N GLU A 449 -8.97 2.17 20.23
CA GLU A 449 -8.77 3.40 20.99
C GLU A 449 -9.62 4.58 20.51
N GLN A 450 -10.37 4.39 19.38
CA GLN A 450 -11.28 5.41 18.87
C GLN A 450 -12.45 4.77 18.12
N LEU A 451 -13.61 4.66 18.78
CA LEU A 451 -14.84 4.06 18.25
C LEU A 451 -15.93 5.11 17.97
N ILE A 452 -15.61 6.37 18.10
CA ILE A 452 -16.48 7.49 17.72
C ILE A 452 -15.71 8.49 16.86
N ASP A 453 -16.40 9.10 15.93
CA ASP A 453 -15.93 10.28 15.24
C ASP A 453 -16.15 11.50 16.17
N TYR A 454 -15.06 12.17 16.55
CA TYR A 454 -15.10 13.27 17.51
C TYR A 454 -15.73 14.55 16.97
N GLU A 455 -15.91 14.67 15.67
CA GLU A 455 -16.56 15.84 15.04
C GLU A 455 -18.07 15.63 14.95
N THR A 456 -18.49 14.43 14.57
CA THR A 456 -19.90 14.10 14.31
C THR A 456 -20.59 13.40 15.49
N GLY A 457 -19.82 12.73 16.37
CA GLY A 457 -20.32 11.88 17.44
C GLY A 457 -20.87 10.52 16.95
N GLU A 458 -20.78 10.24 15.66
CA GLU A 458 -21.24 8.98 15.07
C GLU A 458 -20.24 7.83 15.34
N PRO A 459 -20.67 6.55 15.24
CA PRO A 459 -19.77 5.41 15.35
C PRO A 459 -18.63 5.50 14.32
N PHE A 460 -17.40 5.29 14.79
CA PHE A 460 -16.21 5.20 13.95
C PHE A 460 -15.69 3.77 13.97
N THR A 461 -15.69 3.10 12.83
CA THR A 461 -15.35 1.67 12.68
C THR A 461 -14.13 1.43 11.81
N ALA A 462 -13.48 2.49 11.34
CA ALA A 462 -12.26 2.42 10.56
C ALA A 462 -11.02 2.39 11.47
N HIS A 463 -9.86 2.08 10.87
CA HIS A 463 -8.58 2.24 11.55
C HIS A 463 -8.27 3.71 11.82
N THR A 464 -7.31 3.97 12.69
CA THR A 464 -6.88 5.31 13.05
C THR A 464 -5.45 5.60 12.58
N THR A 465 -5.04 6.85 12.69
CA THR A 465 -3.65 7.27 12.51
C THR A 465 -2.90 7.42 13.84
N ASN A 466 -3.53 7.01 14.94
CA ASN A 466 -2.93 7.09 16.27
C ASN A 466 -1.69 6.20 16.40
N PRO A 467 -0.74 6.55 17.27
CA PRO A 467 0.43 5.70 17.54
C PRO A 467 0.03 4.38 18.23
N VAL A 468 0.96 3.45 18.25
CA VAL A 468 0.80 2.12 18.85
C VAL A 468 1.83 1.89 19.95
N PRO A 469 1.59 1.00 20.94
CA PRO A 469 2.55 0.71 21.98
C PRO A 469 3.73 -0.11 21.46
N PHE A 470 4.94 0.23 21.88
CA PHE A 470 6.15 -0.59 21.79
C PHE A 470 6.68 -0.84 23.20
N ILE A 471 6.63 -2.08 23.67
CA ILE A 471 6.98 -2.45 25.04
C ILE A 471 7.98 -3.61 25.03
N LEU A 472 9.08 -3.46 25.77
CA LEU A 472 10.11 -4.48 25.90
C LEU A 472 10.05 -5.13 27.30
N VAL A 473 9.73 -6.42 27.35
CA VAL A 473 9.49 -7.15 28.59
C VAL A 473 10.56 -8.21 28.83
N ASN A 474 11.07 -8.27 30.08
CA ASN A 474 12.06 -9.26 30.54
C ASN A 474 13.36 -9.30 29.69
N ALA A 475 13.70 -8.22 29.00
CA ALA A 475 14.98 -8.08 28.32
C ALA A 475 16.13 -7.76 29.31
N ASP A 476 17.35 -7.60 28.79
CA ASP A 476 18.47 -7.15 29.60
C ASP A 476 18.17 -5.75 30.17
N PRO A 477 18.35 -5.53 31.51
CA PRO A 477 18.08 -4.23 32.14
C PRO A 477 18.92 -3.06 31.59
N GLU A 478 20.02 -3.34 30.89
CA GLU A 478 20.81 -2.31 30.22
C GLU A 478 20.11 -1.66 29.04
N TYR A 479 19.05 -2.28 28.51
CA TYR A 479 18.32 -1.74 27.37
C TYR A 479 17.14 -0.86 27.79
N THR A 480 16.93 0.19 27.03
CA THR A 480 15.69 0.95 26.92
C THR A 480 15.33 1.12 25.43
N LEU A 481 14.20 1.75 25.13
CA LEU A 481 13.75 1.99 23.76
C LEU A 481 13.93 3.45 23.38
N ARG A 482 14.34 3.72 22.13
CA ARG A 482 14.33 5.07 21.54
C ARG A 482 12.94 5.45 21.06
N GLU A 483 12.61 6.73 21.16
CA GLU A 483 11.40 7.31 20.58
C GLU A 483 11.49 7.45 19.05
N GLY A 484 10.34 7.72 18.41
CA GLY A 484 10.24 8.02 16.99
C GLY A 484 10.44 6.81 16.09
N GLY A 485 10.25 5.59 16.61
CA GLY A 485 10.32 4.37 15.83
C GLY A 485 9.04 4.04 15.07
N CYS A 486 9.13 3.13 14.11
CA CYS A 486 8.01 2.62 13.32
C CYS A 486 8.04 1.09 13.22
N LEU A 487 7.03 0.51 12.60
CA LEU A 487 6.89 -0.95 12.48
C LEU A 487 8.07 -1.63 11.78
N ALA A 488 8.72 -0.94 10.84
CA ALA A 488 9.91 -1.43 10.14
C ALA A 488 11.15 -1.61 11.05
N ASP A 489 11.14 -1.02 12.24
CA ASP A 489 12.24 -1.09 13.20
C ASP A 489 12.16 -2.33 14.11
N ILE A 490 11.04 -3.06 14.06
CA ILE A 490 10.78 -4.19 14.97
C ILE A 490 11.70 -5.37 14.66
N ALA A 491 11.79 -5.85 13.41
CA ALA A 491 12.68 -6.97 13.07
C ALA A 491 14.17 -6.65 13.40
N PRO A 492 14.72 -5.48 13.04
CA PRO A 492 16.04 -5.06 13.51
C PRO A 492 16.23 -5.11 15.03
N THR A 493 15.20 -4.71 15.78
CA THR A 493 15.22 -4.75 17.26
C THR A 493 15.27 -6.18 17.77
N LEU A 494 14.46 -7.09 17.22
CA LEU A 494 14.45 -8.49 17.61
C LEU A 494 15.78 -9.18 17.28
N ILE A 495 16.37 -8.86 16.14
CA ILE A 495 17.68 -9.39 15.72
C ILE A 495 18.77 -8.95 16.69
N GLU A 496 18.80 -7.68 17.08
CA GLU A 496 19.76 -7.17 18.07
C GLU A 496 19.53 -7.79 19.46
N LEU A 497 18.27 -7.97 19.90
CA LEU A 497 17.94 -8.68 21.15
C LEU A 497 18.47 -10.13 21.17
N MET A 498 18.54 -10.78 20.02
CA MET A 498 19.13 -12.10 19.86
C MET A 498 20.67 -12.06 19.77
N GLY A 499 21.27 -10.87 19.77
CA GLY A 499 22.72 -10.67 19.64
C GLY A 499 23.26 -11.06 18.26
N MET A 500 22.47 -10.81 17.22
CA MET A 500 22.79 -11.10 15.83
C MET A 500 22.91 -9.79 15.03
N GLU A 501 23.50 -9.87 13.84
CA GLU A 501 23.65 -8.73 12.93
C GLU A 501 22.52 -8.74 11.90
N GLN A 502 21.86 -7.58 11.69
CA GLN A 502 20.77 -7.46 10.73
C GLN A 502 21.28 -7.50 9.28
N PRO A 503 20.49 -8.08 8.34
CA PRO A 503 20.80 -8.02 6.92
C PRO A 503 20.81 -6.58 6.41
N LYS A 504 21.65 -6.30 5.41
CA LYS A 504 21.75 -4.97 4.79
C LYS A 504 20.46 -4.52 4.09
N GLU A 505 19.64 -5.46 3.67
CA GLU A 505 18.33 -5.24 3.05
C GLU A 505 17.32 -4.68 4.04
N MET A 506 17.48 -4.95 5.33
CA MET A 506 16.67 -4.33 6.38
C MET A 506 17.19 -2.92 6.65
N THR A 507 16.46 -1.91 6.22
CA THR A 507 16.83 -0.49 6.43
C THR A 507 16.26 0.12 7.70
N GLY A 508 15.38 -0.60 8.39
CA GLY A 508 14.90 -0.25 9.73
C GLY A 508 16.05 -0.19 10.73
N LYS A 509 15.85 0.54 11.81
CA LYS A 509 16.88 0.76 12.83
C LYS A 509 16.41 0.21 14.15
N SER A 510 17.22 -0.59 14.81
CA SER A 510 16.89 -1.10 16.14
C SER A 510 16.41 0.03 17.07
N LEU A 511 15.40 -0.28 17.87
CA LEU A 511 14.85 0.60 18.91
C LEU A 511 15.66 0.56 20.19
N LEU A 512 16.59 -0.38 20.33
CA LEU A 512 17.37 -0.55 21.55
C LEU A 512 18.38 0.58 21.77
N ILE A 513 18.40 1.09 22.99
CA ILE A 513 19.42 2.00 23.49
C ILE A 513 19.99 1.38 24.76
N LYS A 514 21.31 1.32 24.88
CA LYS A 514 21.98 1.01 26.15
C LYS A 514 21.94 2.23 27.06
N LYS A 515 21.51 2.01 28.30
CA LYS A 515 21.50 3.05 29.36
C LYS A 515 22.88 3.47 29.74
#